data_e6a48e34bc12ce471a312c12f410ceba
#
_entry.id   e6a48e34bc12ce471a312c12f410ceba
#
_cell.length_a   1.000
_cell.length_b   1.000
_cell.length_c   1.000
_cell.angle_alpha   90.00
_cell.angle_beta   90.00
_cell.angle_gamma   90.00
#
_symmetry.space_group_name_H-M   'P 1'
#
loop_
_entity.id
_entity.type
_entity.pdbx_description
1 polymer ?
#
loop_
_entity_poly.entity_id
_entity_poly.type
_entity_poly.pdbx_seq_one_letter_code
_entity_poly.pdbx_strand_id
1 'polypeptide(L)'
;MNTITRSILSLMVIISIIIYCSCQRQDTVSIDFQAPRLPGAHQIIDASFYPSLQDAINAVPETGGMVKIPPGEFEITEPLVIQNPDFHLEGSGSSTHIKNINTEGQPALIIQHPSKEENREAELWRISLTKLRITGNENSGNGIEAHRINEIFVNGVTVSYHGGDGILLYYCYEDPRISDCLITYNKKTGLNLVGCHDIVVSANHFEENNDAVHCIDSYNLCMTGNNLDDHLGNGVVIENTYGSVVAGNMIEECNGVAVVMDRDCYGNTVSANVIAHNVSGGVDLRDAHGCAISANTFTIMGKDAVRIGPESGRIMLSGNNFSNSFIGQDSLWREPDDRAAGGMVLEGTSDVGIVGNMFSDVQPGALELKGKPSSRINFSANILIGRESDHKELEGSVVENNLESN
;
A
#
# COMPACT_ATOMS: atom_id res chain seq x y z
N MET A 1 -74.68 51.99 9.57
CA MET A 1 -73.37 51.41 9.37
C MET A 1 -73.23 51.12 7.88
N ASN A 2 -72.35 51.82 7.23
CA ASN A 2 -72.28 51.85 5.77
C ASN A 2 -71.83 50.57 5.17
N THR A 3 -72.30 50.19 4.00
CA THR A 3 -71.98 48.98 3.19
C THR A 3 -70.50 48.81 3.03
N ILE A 4 -69.72 49.89 2.96
CA ILE A 4 -68.25 49.87 2.89
C ILE A 4 -67.60 49.26 4.16
N THR A 5 -68.11 49.54 5.36
CA THR A 5 -67.58 49.00 6.64
C THR A 5 -67.83 47.50 6.77
N ARG A 6 -68.94 47.02 6.21
CA ARG A 6 -69.17 45.53 6.18
C ARG A 6 -68.25 44.78 5.20
N SER A 7 -67.96 45.41 4.06
CA SER A 7 -67.04 44.80 3.09
C SER A 7 -65.60 44.75 3.62
N ILE A 8 -65.09 45.74 4.34
CA ILE A 8 -63.77 45.78 4.94
C ILE A 8 -63.66 44.74 6.10
N LEU A 9 -64.71 44.61 6.92
CA LEU A 9 -64.68 43.59 8.00
C LEU A 9 -64.72 42.16 7.46
N SER A 10 -65.47 41.89 6.38
CA SER A 10 -65.50 40.61 5.70
C SER A 10 -64.13 40.29 5.04
N LEU A 11 -63.46 41.30 4.47
CA LEU A 11 -62.13 41.10 3.87
C LEU A 11 -61.04 40.84 4.91
N MET A 12 -61.08 41.50 6.06
CA MET A 12 -60.18 41.27 7.17
C MET A 12 -60.38 39.88 7.81
N VAL A 13 -61.57 39.35 7.92
CA VAL A 13 -61.84 37.99 8.41
C VAL A 13 -61.36 36.96 7.44
N ILE A 14 -61.52 37.14 6.14
CA ILE A 14 -61.02 36.20 5.09
C ILE A 14 -59.50 36.23 5.08
N ILE A 15 -58.86 37.42 5.18
CA ILE A 15 -57.37 37.48 5.25
C ILE A 15 -56.86 36.82 6.55
N SER A 16 -57.52 37.00 7.68
CA SER A 16 -57.17 36.31 8.94
C SER A 16 -57.34 34.79 8.86
N ILE A 17 -58.34 34.29 8.16
CA ILE A 17 -58.54 32.84 7.96
C ILE A 17 -57.49 32.28 6.97
N ILE A 18 -57.11 33.02 5.93
CA ILE A 18 -56.04 32.62 5.01
C ILE A 18 -54.67 32.61 5.71
N ILE A 19 -54.36 33.58 6.56
CA ILE A 19 -53.15 33.63 7.35
C ILE A 19 -53.14 32.49 8.41
N TYR A 20 -54.30 32.17 8.98
CA TYR A 20 -54.42 31.07 9.93
C TYR A 20 -54.31 29.68 9.26
N CYS A 21 -54.81 29.51 8.04
CA CYS A 21 -54.65 28.30 7.25
C CYS A 21 -53.22 28.14 6.67
N SER A 22 -52.50 29.22 6.41
CA SER A 22 -51.10 29.14 5.98
C SER A 22 -50.12 28.92 7.14
N CYS A 23 -50.56 29.06 8.38
CA CYS A 23 -49.83 28.72 9.61
C CYS A 23 -50.21 27.37 10.21
N GLN A 24 -51.01 26.56 9.52
CA GLN A 24 -51.04 25.15 9.85
C GLN A 24 -49.65 24.58 9.51
N ARG A 25 -48.91 24.17 10.53
CA ARG A 25 -47.68 23.40 10.47
C ARG A 25 -47.75 22.44 9.28
N GLN A 26 -46.90 22.64 8.32
CA GLN A 26 -46.33 21.48 7.71
C GLN A 26 -45.73 20.69 8.88
N ASP A 27 -46.39 19.64 9.27
CA ASP A 27 -45.72 18.56 9.97
C ASP A 27 -44.56 18.17 9.03
N THR A 28 -43.44 18.82 9.21
CA THR A 28 -42.19 18.32 8.71
C THR A 28 -42.09 16.98 9.37
N VAL A 29 -42.45 15.92 8.63
CA VAL A 29 -42.07 14.58 8.96
C VAL A 29 -40.55 14.66 9.04
N SER A 30 -40.03 14.81 10.25
CA SER A 30 -38.62 14.63 10.49
C SER A 30 -38.37 13.16 10.18
N ILE A 31 -37.92 12.92 8.95
CA ILE A 31 -37.47 11.61 8.58
C ILE A 31 -36.26 11.38 9.47
N ASP A 32 -36.42 10.56 10.48
CA ASP A 32 -35.29 10.06 11.24
C ASP A 32 -34.45 9.17 10.30
N PHE A 33 -33.45 9.79 9.68
CA PHE A 33 -32.56 9.10 8.76
C PHE A 33 -31.65 8.10 9.48
N GLN A 34 -31.64 8.10 10.79
CA GLN A 34 -30.78 7.23 11.60
C GLN A 34 -31.44 5.89 11.93
N ALA A 35 -32.75 5.81 11.89
CA ALA A 35 -33.45 4.57 12.23
C ALA A 35 -33.45 3.59 11.03
N PRO A 36 -32.96 2.35 11.18
CA PRO A 36 -33.06 1.33 10.13
C PRO A 36 -34.53 1.03 9.81
N ARG A 37 -34.91 1.09 8.54
CA ARG A 37 -36.28 0.78 8.08
C ARG A 37 -36.42 -0.66 7.58
N LEU A 38 -35.30 -1.27 7.18
CA LEU A 38 -35.25 -2.64 6.72
C LEU A 38 -34.91 -3.54 7.92
N PRO A 39 -35.69 -4.59 8.24
CA PRO A 39 -35.35 -5.52 9.30
C PRO A 39 -33.93 -6.10 9.14
N GLY A 40 -33.12 -6.04 10.18
CA GLY A 40 -31.73 -6.47 10.17
C GLY A 40 -30.74 -5.43 9.59
N ALA A 41 -31.21 -4.27 9.11
CA ALA A 41 -30.30 -3.21 8.67
C ALA A 41 -29.57 -2.56 9.85
N HIS A 42 -28.28 -2.37 9.69
CA HIS A 42 -27.47 -1.59 10.62
C HIS A 42 -27.67 -0.10 10.43
N GLN A 43 -27.31 0.68 11.44
CA GLN A 43 -27.50 2.12 11.45
C GLN A 43 -26.54 2.82 10.50
N ILE A 44 -27.04 3.84 9.80
CA ILE A 44 -26.22 4.78 9.03
C ILE A 44 -26.21 6.11 9.77
N ILE A 45 -25.04 6.55 10.20
CA ILE A 45 -24.77 7.78 10.91
C ILE A 45 -24.26 8.82 9.91
N ASP A 46 -24.93 9.95 9.80
CA ASP A 46 -24.42 11.09 9.07
C ASP A 46 -23.64 11.99 10.05
N ALA A 47 -22.32 12.08 9.86
CA ALA A 47 -21.43 12.81 10.75
C ALA A 47 -21.73 14.32 10.82
N SER A 48 -22.42 14.89 9.83
CA SER A 48 -22.80 16.30 9.81
C SER A 48 -23.76 16.69 10.96
N PHE A 49 -24.41 15.73 11.57
CA PHE A 49 -25.32 15.95 12.72
C PHE A 49 -24.66 15.83 14.09
N TYR A 50 -23.34 15.61 14.14
CA TYR A 50 -22.60 15.40 15.39
C TYR A 50 -21.60 16.52 15.65
N PRO A 51 -21.28 16.81 16.93
CA PRO A 51 -20.32 17.85 17.28
C PRO A 51 -18.89 17.55 16.82
N SER A 52 -18.51 16.27 16.73
CA SER A 52 -17.20 15.81 16.28
C SER A 52 -17.30 14.49 15.50
N LEU A 53 -16.24 14.16 14.74
CA LEU A 53 -16.14 12.87 14.07
C LEU A 53 -16.13 11.71 15.06
N GLN A 54 -15.48 11.86 16.23
CA GLN A 54 -15.47 10.82 17.26
C GLN A 54 -16.86 10.59 17.87
N ASP A 55 -17.67 11.65 18.04
CA ASP A 55 -19.05 11.49 18.52
C ASP A 55 -19.90 10.71 17.51
N ALA A 56 -19.70 10.96 16.21
CA ALA A 56 -20.38 10.20 15.16
C ALA A 56 -19.94 8.72 15.15
N ILE A 57 -18.64 8.43 15.34
CA ILE A 57 -18.09 7.08 15.45
C ILE A 57 -18.70 6.37 16.69
N ASN A 58 -18.73 7.05 17.83
CA ASN A 58 -19.27 6.52 19.07
C ASN A 58 -20.79 6.25 19.04
N ALA A 59 -21.51 6.90 18.12
CA ALA A 59 -22.94 6.69 17.93
C ALA A 59 -23.29 5.39 17.18
N VAL A 60 -22.29 4.72 16.59
CA VAL A 60 -22.51 3.41 15.95
C VAL A 60 -22.72 2.36 17.04
N PRO A 61 -23.79 1.53 16.94
CA PRO A 61 -24.05 0.46 17.90
C PRO A 61 -22.93 -0.59 17.97
N GLU A 62 -22.85 -1.32 19.07
CA GLU A 62 -21.90 -2.45 19.22
C GLU A 62 -22.08 -3.55 18.16
N THR A 63 -23.25 -3.62 17.53
CA THR A 63 -23.54 -4.55 16.43
C THR A 63 -22.99 -4.08 15.08
N GLY A 64 -22.37 -2.90 15.02
CA GLY A 64 -21.85 -2.32 13.81
C GLY A 64 -22.77 -1.32 13.13
N GLY A 65 -22.27 -0.71 12.07
CA GLY A 65 -22.97 0.29 11.27
C GLY A 65 -22.03 1.09 10.38
N MET A 66 -22.54 2.18 9.85
CA MET A 66 -21.83 3.02 8.90
C MET A 66 -21.81 4.48 9.36
N VAL A 67 -20.65 5.12 9.28
CA VAL A 67 -20.51 6.58 9.42
C VAL A 67 -20.22 7.18 8.05
N LYS A 68 -21.06 8.11 7.61
CA LYS A 68 -20.84 8.92 6.41
C LYS A 68 -20.31 10.30 6.79
N ILE A 69 -19.14 10.64 6.25
CA ILE A 69 -18.50 11.94 6.47
C ILE A 69 -18.74 12.82 5.25
N PRO A 70 -19.31 14.03 5.41
CA PRO A 70 -19.52 14.95 4.30
C PRO A 70 -18.20 15.48 3.72
N PRO A 71 -18.23 16.14 2.56
CA PRO A 71 -17.08 16.91 2.09
C PRO A 71 -16.71 18.01 3.11
N GLY A 72 -15.43 18.23 3.32
CA GLY A 72 -14.92 19.25 4.25
C GLY A 72 -13.54 18.91 4.77
N GLU A 73 -12.93 19.84 5.50
CA GLU A 73 -11.68 19.65 6.23
C GLU A 73 -11.99 19.56 7.74
N PHE A 74 -11.57 18.46 8.36
CA PHE A 74 -11.84 18.13 9.75
C PHE A 74 -10.52 17.99 10.50
N GLU A 75 -10.14 19.00 11.27
CA GLU A 75 -8.95 18.95 12.11
C GLU A 75 -9.20 18.10 13.36
N ILE A 76 -8.25 17.20 13.66
CA ILE A 76 -8.27 16.37 14.87
C ILE A 76 -6.96 16.58 15.64
N THR A 77 -7.05 16.67 16.96
CA THR A 77 -5.90 16.75 17.88
C THR A 77 -5.64 15.44 18.61
N GLU A 78 -6.66 14.59 18.67
CA GLU A 78 -6.60 13.26 19.27
C GLU A 78 -6.96 12.21 18.22
N PRO A 79 -6.50 10.97 18.35
CA PRO A 79 -6.85 9.89 17.43
C PRO A 79 -8.36 9.66 17.34
N LEU A 80 -8.86 9.43 16.15
CA LEU A 80 -10.18 8.82 16.00
C LEU A 80 -10.06 7.32 16.31
N VAL A 81 -10.95 6.80 17.15
CA VAL A 81 -10.89 5.42 17.64
C VAL A 81 -12.12 4.65 17.21
N ILE A 82 -11.91 3.53 16.49
CA ILE A 82 -12.96 2.59 16.09
C ILE A 82 -12.78 1.31 16.88
N GLN A 83 -13.86 0.89 17.59
CA GLN A 83 -13.84 -0.26 18.49
C GLN A 83 -15.01 -1.23 18.30
N ASN A 84 -15.90 -0.97 17.34
CA ASN A 84 -17.04 -1.84 17.05
C ASN A 84 -16.77 -2.68 15.79
N PRO A 85 -17.17 -3.96 15.76
CA PRO A 85 -17.12 -4.79 14.56
C PRO A 85 -18.15 -4.32 13.53
N ASP A 86 -18.07 -4.88 12.31
CA ASP A 86 -19.00 -4.57 11.23
C ASP A 86 -19.13 -3.07 10.95
N PHE A 87 -17.99 -2.36 11.01
CA PHE A 87 -17.93 -0.89 10.96
C PHE A 87 -17.46 -0.40 9.60
N HIS A 88 -18.19 0.56 9.04
CA HIS A 88 -17.78 1.21 7.79
C HIS A 88 -17.67 2.73 7.98
N LEU A 89 -16.46 3.29 7.77
CA LEU A 89 -16.20 4.72 7.68
C LEU A 89 -16.11 5.11 6.21
N GLU A 90 -17.07 5.90 5.71
CA GLU A 90 -17.11 6.35 4.33
C GLU A 90 -17.03 7.88 4.24
N GLY A 91 -16.06 8.38 3.49
CA GLY A 91 -16.00 9.78 3.09
C GLY A 91 -16.67 10.05 1.73
N SER A 92 -16.50 11.25 1.24
CA SER A 92 -16.99 11.75 -0.07
C SER A 92 -15.86 11.89 -1.09
N GLY A 93 -14.96 10.91 -1.13
CA GLY A 93 -13.73 10.96 -1.92
C GLY A 93 -12.67 11.84 -1.27
N SER A 94 -11.72 12.32 -2.05
CA SER A 94 -10.63 13.20 -1.57
C SER A 94 -11.12 14.55 -1.01
N SER A 95 -12.39 14.91 -1.23
CA SER A 95 -13.02 16.08 -0.65
C SER A 95 -13.39 15.94 0.83
N THR A 96 -13.43 14.73 1.38
CA THR A 96 -13.44 14.49 2.83
C THR A 96 -12.01 14.42 3.33
N HIS A 97 -11.58 15.43 4.07
CA HIS A 97 -10.21 15.54 4.55
C HIS A 97 -10.17 15.54 6.08
N ILE A 98 -9.65 14.47 6.65
CA ILE A 98 -9.31 14.37 8.08
C ILE A 98 -7.84 14.81 8.22
N LYS A 99 -7.60 15.86 9.00
CA LYS A 99 -6.28 16.46 9.18
C LYS A 99 -5.82 16.28 10.62
N ASN A 100 -4.86 15.43 10.83
CA ASN A 100 -4.23 15.25 12.14
C ASN A 100 -3.22 16.37 12.41
N ILE A 101 -3.61 17.28 13.28
CA ILE A 101 -2.77 18.40 13.71
C ILE A 101 -2.02 18.11 15.04
N ASN A 102 -2.10 16.87 15.55
CA ASN A 102 -1.34 16.45 16.72
C ASN A 102 0.18 16.54 16.44
N THR A 103 0.95 16.96 17.44
CA THR A 103 2.40 17.11 17.38
C THR A 103 3.14 16.28 18.43
N GLU A 104 2.42 15.35 19.10
CA GLU A 104 2.95 14.53 20.18
C GLU A 104 3.10 13.05 19.79
N GLY A 105 3.16 12.78 18.48
CA GLY A 105 3.35 11.42 17.94
C GLY A 105 2.08 10.56 17.95
N GLN A 106 0.89 11.17 18.10
CA GLN A 106 -0.36 10.41 18.07
C GLN A 106 -0.78 10.10 16.62
N PRO A 107 -1.30 8.89 16.34
CA PRO A 107 -1.84 8.55 15.04
C PRO A 107 -3.14 9.30 14.74
N ALA A 108 -3.55 9.32 13.48
CA ALA A 108 -4.83 9.93 13.10
C ALA A 108 -6.03 9.00 13.39
N LEU A 109 -5.87 7.71 13.12
CA LEU A 109 -6.92 6.72 13.30
C LEU A 109 -6.37 5.46 13.98
N ILE A 110 -7.07 4.98 15.01
CA ILE A 110 -6.78 3.71 15.69
C ILE A 110 -7.99 2.79 15.56
N ILE A 111 -7.73 1.55 15.14
CA ILE A 111 -8.75 0.49 15.04
C ILE A 111 -8.30 -0.66 15.92
N GLN A 112 -9.07 -0.97 16.96
CA GLN A 112 -8.71 -1.99 17.93
C GLN A 112 -9.91 -2.48 18.72
N HIS A 113 -9.85 -3.70 19.23
CA HIS A 113 -10.87 -4.20 20.14
C HIS A 113 -10.91 -3.38 21.45
N PRO A 114 -12.08 -3.07 22.02
CA PRO A 114 -12.19 -2.26 23.25
C PRO A 114 -11.47 -2.87 24.45
N SER A 115 -11.37 -4.20 24.53
CA SER A 115 -10.67 -4.91 25.62
C SER A 115 -9.18 -5.18 25.34
N LYS A 116 -8.57 -4.49 24.39
CA LYS A 116 -7.16 -4.74 24.00
C LYS A 116 -6.17 -4.65 25.17
N GLU A 117 -6.43 -3.77 26.13
CA GLU A 117 -5.55 -3.59 27.30
C GLU A 117 -5.63 -4.76 28.28
N GLU A 118 -6.81 -5.36 28.45
CA GLU A 118 -7.03 -6.52 29.33
C GLU A 118 -6.75 -7.85 28.62
N ASN A 119 -7.03 -7.90 27.31
CA ASN A 119 -6.84 -9.07 26.48
C ASN A 119 -6.16 -8.70 25.16
N ARG A 120 -4.85 -8.88 25.10
CA ARG A 120 -4.05 -8.58 23.92
C ARG A 120 -4.37 -9.42 22.68
N GLU A 121 -5.05 -10.55 22.89
CA GLU A 121 -5.47 -11.44 21.79
C GLU A 121 -6.90 -11.13 21.30
N ALA A 122 -7.55 -10.11 21.85
CA ALA A 122 -8.89 -9.72 21.42
C ALA A 122 -8.87 -9.19 19.98
N GLU A 123 -9.75 -9.72 19.16
CA GLU A 123 -9.86 -9.44 17.72
C GLU A 123 -11.12 -8.62 17.40
N LEU A 124 -11.04 -7.83 16.36
CA LEU A 124 -12.18 -7.11 15.81
C LEU A 124 -12.39 -7.54 14.35
N TRP A 125 -13.62 -7.54 13.88
CA TRP A 125 -13.98 -8.09 12.57
C TRP A 125 -14.70 -7.11 11.67
N ARG A 126 -14.40 -7.19 10.35
CA ARG A 126 -15.10 -6.53 9.25
C ARG A 126 -15.13 -5.02 9.36
N ILE A 127 -13.98 -4.42 9.22
CA ILE A 127 -13.80 -2.97 9.23
C ILE A 127 -13.53 -2.47 7.82
N SER A 128 -14.23 -1.44 7.41
CA SER A 128 -14.00 -0.80 6.10
C SER A 128 -13.74 0.69 6.25
N LEU A 129 -12.71 1.18 5.59
CA LEU A 129 -12.38 2.60 5.44
C LEU A 129 -12.38 2.94 3.95
N THR A 130 -13.22 3.88 3.53
CA THR A 130 -13.35 4.14 2.09
C THR A 130 -13.50 5.62 1.74
N LYS A 131 -12.94 6.01 0.60
CA LYS A 131 -13.20 7.29 -0.07
C LYS A 131 -12.98 8.53 0.81
N LEU A 132 -11.82 8.64 1.44
CA LEU A 132 -11.46 9.79 2.26
C LEU A 132 -9.96 10.09 2.18
N ARG A 133 -9.56 11.25 2.64
CA ARG A 133 -8.17 11.67 2.75
C ARG A 133 -7.79 11.91 4.20
N ILE A 134 -6.70 11.32 4.64
CA ILE A 134 -6.12 11.51 5.98
C ILE A 134 -4.72 12.10 5.79
N THR A 135 -4.46 13.24 6.41
CA THR A 135 -3.10 13.83 6.43
C THR A 135 -2.64 14.09 7.83
N GLY A 136 -1.34 14.05 8.00
CA GLY A 136 -0.69 14.39 9.27
C GLY A 136 0.25 15.59 9.13
N ASN A 137 1.27 15.57 9.95
CA ASN A 137 2.43 16.47 9.93
C ASN A 137 3.66 15.69 10.41
N GLU A 138 4.83 16.28 10.29
CA GLU A 138 6.10 15.62 10.60
C GLU A 138 6.27 15.15 12.06
N ASN A 139 5.47 15.64 12.99
CA ASN A 139 5.48 15.29 14.39
C ASN A 139 4.28 14.42 14.80
N SER A 140 3.36 14.13 13.89
CA SER A 140 2.26 13.19 14.14
C SER A 140 2.78 11.74 14.20
N GLY A 141 1.95 10.83 14.69
CA GLY A 141 2.19 9.39 14.61
C GLY A 141 1.84 8.82 13.24
N ASN A 142 1.35 7.60 13.20
CA ASN A 142 0.92 6.94 11.98
C ASN A 142 -0.39 7.53 11.42
N GLY A 143 -0.66 7.32 10.13
CA GLY A 143 -1.94 7.70 9.55
C GLY A 143 -3.07 6.80 10.06
N ILE A 144 -2.94 5.50 9.85
CA ILE A 144 -3.89 4.49 10.30
C ILE A 144 -3.13 3.42 11.06
N GLU A 145 -3.60 3.07 12.26
CA GLU A 145 -3.15 1.92 13.02
C GLU A 145 -4.30 0.93 13.22
N ALA A 146 -4.13 -0.32 12.78
CA ALA A 146 -5.08 -1.38 12.99
C ALA A 146 -4.42 -2.53 13.76
N HIS A 147 -5.04 -2.94 14.87
CA HIS A 147 -4.50 -3.96 15.75
C HIS A 147 -5.46 -5.15 15.84
N ARG A 148 -5.03 -6.33 15.35
CA ARG A 148 -5.78 -7.59 15.38
C ARG A 148 -7.17 -7.45 14.75
N ILE A 149 -7.19 -6.93 13.54
CA ILE A 149 -8.43 -6.77 12.79
C ILE A 149 -8.49 -7.85 11.71
N ASN A 150 -9.52 -8.64 11.74
CA ASN A 150 -9.85 -9.61 10.71
C ASN A 150 -10.78 -8.98 9.66
N GLU A 151 -10.54 -9.23 8.39
CA GLU A 151 -11.28 -8.62 7.28
C GLU A 151 -11.25 -7.07 7.32
N ILE A 152 -10.05 -6.47 7.35
CA ILE A 152 -9.92 -5.03 7.19
C ILE A 152 -9.80 -4.63 5.72
N PHE A 153 -10.61 -3.68 5.29
CA PHE A 153 -10.63 -3.13 3.93
C PHE A 153 -10.31 -1.62 3.96
N VAL A 154 -9.21 -1.23 3.30
CA VAL A 154 -8.87 0.17 3.07
C VAL A 154 -8.88 0.40 1.56
N ASN A 155 -9.87 1.17 1.06
CA ASN A 155 -10.07 1.32 -0.37
C ASN A 155 -10.35 2.76 -0.78
N GLY A 156 -9.61 3.27 -1.76
CA GLY A 156 -9.77 4.63 -2.24
C GLY A 156 -9.46 5.69 -1.19
N VAL A 157 -8.46 5.44 -0.34
CA VAL A 157 -8.05 6.32 0.75
C VAL A 157 -6.69 6.96 0.44
N THR A 158 -6.59 8.27 0.65
CA THR A 158 -5.29 8.95 0.65
C THR A 158 -4.76 9.04 2.06
N VAL A 159 -3.51 8.61 2.29
CA VAL A 159 -2.81 8.69 3.60
C VAL A 159 -1.45 9.33 3.38
N SER A 160 -1.24 10.56 3.89
CA SER A 160 -0.02 11.30 3.57
C SER A 160 0.47 12.26 4.65
N TYR A 161 1.77 12.61 4.57
CA TYR A 161 2.45 13.59 5.42
C TYR A 161 2.49 13.22 6.91
N HIS A 162 2.46 11.93 7.27
CA HIS A 162 2.57 11.48 8.64
C HIS A 162 4.03 11.39 9.10
N GLY A 163 4.27 11.68 10.38
CA GLY A 163 5.58 11.53 11.01
C GLY A 163 5.94 10.06 11.30
N GLY A 164 4.95 9.17 11.28
CA GLY A 164 5.07 7.73 11.40
C GLY A 164 4.89 7.00 10.07
N ASP A 165 4.38 5.79 10.14
CA ASP A 165 3.95 5.01 8.98
C ASP A 165 2.65 5.60 8.40
N GLY A 166 2.44 5.43 7.10
CA GLY A 166 1.16 5.76 6.50
C GLY A 166 0.06 4.86 7.07
N ILE A 167 0.20 3.55 6.91
CA ILE A 167 -0.72 2.54 7.43
C ILE A 167 0.11 1.47 8.16
N LEU A 168 -0.21 1.20 9.41
CA LEU A 168 0.31 0.09 10.20
C LEU A 168 -0.80 -0.95 10.43
N LEU A 169 -0.61 -2.17 9.93
CA LEU A 169 -1.41 -3.33 10.27
C LEU A 169 -0.59 -4.23 11.19
N TYR A 170 -1.08 -4.45 12.41
CA TYR A 170 -0.42 -5.24 13.43
C TYR A 170 -1.26 -6.47 13.79
N TYR A 171 -0.77 -7.67 13.43
CA TYR A 171 -1.47 -8.95 13.59
C TYR A 171 -2.89 -8.96 13.00
N CYS A 172 -3.05 -8.36 11.82
CA CYS A 172 -4.32 -8.42 11.09
C CYS A 172 -4.38 -9.68 10.24
N TYR A 173 -5.39 -10.50 10.49
CA TYR A 173 -5.59 -11.78 9.82
C TYR A 173 -6.85 -11.76 8.96
N GLU A 174 -7.12 -12.90 8.31
CA GLU A 174 -8.31 -13.13 7.48
C GLU A 174 -8.53 -11.97 6.51
N ASP A 175 -7.78 -12.04 5.42
CA ASP A 175 -8.00 -11.21 4.24
C ASP A 175 -7.86 -9.67 4.39
N PRO A 176 -6.82 -9.11 5.00
CA PRO A 176 -6.58 -7.66 4.93
C PRO A 176 -6.43 -7.18 3.47
N ARG A 177 -7.12 -6.11 3.09
CA ARG A 177 -7.07 -5.56 1.74
C ARG A 177 -6.78 -4.07 1.74
N ILE A 178 -5.70 -3.67 1.08
CA ILE A 178 -5.34 -2.29 0.84
C ILE A 178 -5.33 -2.09 -0.68
N SER A 179 -6.28 -1.31 -1.19
CA SER A 179 -6.46 -1.18 -2.63
C SER A 179 -6.90 0.20 -3.06
N ASP A 180 -6.47 0.61 -4.27
CA ASP A 180 -6.85 1.89 -4.87
C ASP A 180 -6.54 3.10 -3.99
N CYS A 181 -5.45 3.01 -3.21
CA CYS A 181 -5.02 4.01 -2.25
C CYS A 181 -3.85 4.84 -2.78
N LEU A 182 -3.74 6.08 -2.28
CA LEU A 182 -2.60 6.96 -2.47
C LEU A 182 -1.89 7.12 -1.12
N ILE A 183 -0.68 6.55 -0.97
CA ILE A 183 0.06 6.49 0.30
C ILE A 183 1.42 7.16 0.11
N THR A 184 1.53 8.43 0.52
CA THR A 184 2.64 9.26 0.06
C THR A 184 3.21 10.16 1.15
N TYR A 185 4.49 10.53 1.04
CA TYR A 185 5.15 11.52 1.90
C TYR A 185 5.12 11.18 3.40
N ASN A 186 5.06 9.92 3.79
CA ASN A 186 5.13 9.53 5.19
C ASN A 186 6.60 9.33 5.59
N LYS A 187 6.98 9.79 6.78
CA LYS A 187 8.40 9.77 7.21
C LYS A 187 8.97 8.38 7.45
N LYS A 188 8.09 7.40 7.69
CA LYS A 188 8.48 6.00 7.81
C LYS A 188 7.93 5.21 6.63
N THR A 189 7.46 4.01 6.85
CA THR A 189 6.95 3.13 5.83
C THR A 189 5.56 3.57 5.35
N GLY A 190 5.32 3.50 4.04
CA GLY A 190 3.98 3.74 3.48
C GLY A 190 2.97 2.75 4.03
N LEU A 191 3.22 1.45 3.88
CA LEU A 191 2.40 0.36 4.42
C LEU A 191 3.29 -0.61 5.20
N ASN A 192 3.10 -0.67 6.51
CA ASN A 192 3.83 -1.54 7.43
C ASN A 192 2.91 -2.70 7.90
N LEU A 193 3.30 -3.93 7.56
CA LEU A 193 2.57 -5.17 7.81
C LEU A 193 3.38 -6.02 8.79
N VAL A 194 2.90 -6.15 10.02
CA VAL A 194 3.60 -6.89 11.09
C VAL A 194 2.75 -8.06 11.56
N GLY A 195 3.20 -9.27 11.32
CA GLY A 195 2.51 -10.49 11.75
C GLY A 195 1.16 -10.69 11.07
N CYS A 196 0.98 -10.20 9.85
CA CYS A 196 -0.29 -10.28 9.11
C CYS A 196 -0.40 -11.54 8.24
N HIS A 197 -1.63 -11.88 7.81
CA HIS A 197 -1.91 -13.10 7.07
C HIS A 197 -2.90 -12.86 5.93
N ASP A 198 -2.73 -13.55 4.78
CA ASP A 198 -3.60 -13.50 3.60
C ASP A 198 -3.84 -12.10 3.01
N ILE A 199 -2.76 -11.32 2.93
CA ILE A 199 -2.79 -9.89 2.64
C ILE A 199 -2.89 -9.63 1.14
N VAL A 200 -3.78 -8.74 0.73
CA VAL A 200 -3.85 -8.24 -0.64
C VAL A 200 -3.53 -6.74 -0.69
N VAL A 201 -2.50 -6.38 -1.45
CA VAL A 201 -2.08 -4.99 -1.73
C VAL A 201 -2.13 -4.76 -3.23
N SER A 202 -3.11 -3.98 -3.70
CA SER A 202 -3.33 -3.90 -5.15
C SER A 202 -3.77 -2.52 -5.64
N ALA A 203 -3.30 -2.14 -6.82
CA ALA A 203 -3.67 -0.89 -7.48
C ALA A 203 -3.43 0.37 -6.64
N ASN A 204 -2.43 0.36 -5.77
CA ASN A 204 -2.05 1.52 -4.96
C ASN A 204 -0.94 2.31 -5.63
N HIS A 205 -0.84 3.57 -5.27
CA HIS A 205 0.29 4.43 -5.56
C HIS A 205 1.01 4.78 -4.25
N PHE A 206 2.28 4.42 -4.17
CA PHE A 206 3.19 4.77 -3.08
C PHE A 206 4.24 5.73 -3.61
N GLU A 207 4.48 6.84 -2.92
CA GLU A 207 5.44 7.85 -3.37
C GLU A 207 6.09 8.56 -2.18
N GLU A 208 7.39 8.79 -2.25
CA GLU A 208 8.19 9.54 -1.27
C GLU A 208 7.96 9.13 0.20
N ASN A 209 7.69 7.86 0.49
CA ASN A 209 7.81 7.35 1.85
C ASN A 209 9.27 6.94 2.12
N ASN A 210 9.65 6.61 3.37
CA ASN A 210 10.98 6.01 3.57
C ASN A 210 11.06 4.69 2.81
N ASP A 211 10.31 3.67 3.19
CA ASP A 211 10.08 2.48 2.39
C ASP A 211 8.62 2.45 1.90
N ALA A 212 8.34 1.89 0.72
CA ALA A 212 6.95 1.80 0.27
C ALA A 212 6.16 0.79 1.12
N VAL A 213 6.65 -0.45 1.17
CA VAL A 213 5.99 -1.56 1.88
C VAL A 213 7.02 -2.33 2.70
N HIS A 214 6.72 -2.57 3.96
CA HIS A 214 7.46 -3.49 4.83
C HIS A 214 6.52 -4.60 5.31
N CYS A 215 6.88 -5.85 5.05
CA CYS A 215 6.12 -7.04 5.43
C CYS A 215 7.02 -7.95 6.26
N ILE A 216 6.74 -8.07 7.55
CA ILE A 216 7.57 -8.80 8.51
C ILE A 216 6.75 -9.78 9.33
N ASP A 217 7.34 -10.96 9.60
CA ASP A 217 6.73 -12.04 10.40
C ASP A 217 5.33 -12.43 9.89
N SER A 218 5.13 -12.39 8.57
CA SER A 218 3.84 -12.44 7.92
C SER A 218 3.71 -13.63 6.95
N TYR A 219 2.51 -13.82 6.37
CA TYR A 219 2.23 -14.92 5.44
C TYR A 219 1.38 -14.44 4.27
N ASN A 220 1.64 -15.04 3.07
CA ASN A 220 0.77 -14.91 1.91
C ASN A 220 0.48 -13.45 1.49
N LEU A 221 1.52 -12.61 1.41
CA LEU A 221 1.38 -11.29 0.78
C LEU A 221 1.14 -11.44 -0.72
N CYS A 222 0.01 -10.98 -1.21
CA CYS A 222 -0.28 -10.85 -2.64
C CYS A 222 -0.24 -9.36 -3.03
N MET A 223 0.88 -8.92 -3.60
CA MET A 223 1.11 -7.53 -4.01
C MET A 223 1.14 -7.41 -5.53
N THR A 224 0.14 -6.70 -6.12
CA THR A 224 0.00 -6.65 -7.58
C THR A 224 -0.54 -5.33 -8.11
N GLY A 225 -0.02 -4.89 -9.26
CA GLY A 225 -0.53 -3.70 -9.96
C GLY A 225 -0.33 -2.39 -9.23
N ASN A 226 0.68 -2.29 -8.37
CA ASN A 226 1.00 -1.06 -7.66
C ASN A 226 2.06 -0.25 -8.41
N ASN A 227 2.06 1.06 -8.20
CA ASN A 227 3.15 1.97 -8.54
C ASN A 227 3.89 2.37 -7.27
N LEU A 228 5.20 2.13 -7.23
CA LEU A 228 6.10 2.51 -6.14
C LEU A 228 7.14 3.44 -6.73
N ASP A 229 7.18 4.69 -6.26
CA ASP A 229 7.91 5.78 -6.91
C ASP A 229 8.63 6.67 -5.88
N ASP A 230 9.85 7.11 -6.19
CA ASP A 230 10.62 8.12 -5.44
C ASP A 230 10.82 7.81 -3.95
N HIS A 231 10.99 6.55 -3.56
CA HIS A 231 11.17 6.21 -2.14
C HIS A 231 12.55 6.59 -1.60
N LEU A 232 12.57 7.19 -0.38
CA LEU A 232 13.80 7.61 0.29
C LEU A 232 14.66 6.43 0.75
N GLY A 233 14.06 5.27 0.97
CA GLY A 233 14.68 3.98 1.29
C GLY A 233 14.38 2.94 0.22
N ASN A 234 13.81 1.80 0.63
CA ASN A 234 13.54 0.67 -0.26
C ASN A 234 12.11 0.72 -0.85
N GLY A 235 11.89 0.00 -1.94
CA GLY A 235 10.55 -0.25 -2.44
C GLY A 235 9.80 -1.23 -1.53
N VAL A 236 10.09 -2.52 -1.62
CA VAL A 236 9.45 -3.58 -0.83
C VAL A 236 10.47 -4.30 0.03
N VAL A 237 10.25 -4.35 1.34
CA VAL A 237 11.06 -5.12 2.27
C VAL A 237 10.22 -6.28 2.82
N ILE A 238 10.71 -7.51 2.64
CA ILE A 238 10.06 -8.74 3.08
C ILE A 238 11.02 -9.44 4.05
N GLU A 239 10.60 -9.65 5.28
CA GLU A 239 11.39 -10.30 6.32
C GLU A 239 10.59 -11.42 6.98
N ASN A 240 11.23 -12.58 7.20
CA ASN A 240 10.60 -13.74 7.85
C ASN A 240 9.16 -13.98 7.36
N THR A 241 8.97 -14.00 6.05
CA THR A 241 7.65 -14.04 5.41
C THR A 241 7.61 -15.12 4.34
N TYR A 242 6.52 -15.88 4.29
CA TYR A 242 6.38 -17.08 3.47
C TYR A 242 5.28 -16.96 2.42
N GLY A 243 5.47 -17.65 1.27
CA GLY A 243 4.43 -17.90 0.28
C GLY A 243 3.87 -16.65 -0.39
N SER A 244 4.70 -15.61 -0.54
CA SER A 244 4.26 -14.31 -1.02
C SER A 244 4.53 -14.09 -2.51
N VAL A 245 3.76 -13.20 -3.11
CA VAL A 245 3.87 -12.82 -4.53
C VAL A 245 3.97 -11.30 -4.65
N VAL A 246 5.05 -10.82 -5.27
CA VAL A 246 5.22 -9.43 -5.72
C VAL A 246 5.24 -9.46 -7.25
N ALA A 247 4.11 -9.12 -7.89
CA ALA A 247 3.98 -9.33 -9.33
C ALA A 247 3.23 -8.20 -10.05
N GLY A 248 3.72 -7.84 -11.24
CA GLY A 248 3.05 -6.85 -12.08
C GLY A 248 3.06 -5.43 -11.51
N ASN A 249 4.07 -5.08 -10.73
CA ASN A 249 4.23 -3.74 -10.18
C ASN A 249 5.25 -2.92 -11.00
N MET A 250 5.12 -1.60 -10.97
CA MET A 250 6.18 -0.66 -11.29
C MET A 250 6.92 -0.32 -9.98
N ILE A 251 8.24 -0.45 -9.95
CA ILE A 251 9.07 -0.10 -8.78
C ILE A 251 10.25 0.72 -9.28
N GLU A 252 10.20 2.02 -9.08
CA GLU A 252 11.20 2.93 -9.62
C GLU A 252 11.66 4.00 -8.63
N GLU A 253 12.82 4.58 -8.94
CA GLU A 253 13.43 5.72 -8.26
C GLU A 253 13.60 5.56 -6.73
N CYS A 254 13.68 4.32 -6.22
CA CYS A 254 14.01 4.09 -4.81
C CYS A 254 15.51 4.38 -4.59
N ASN A 255 15.84 5.16 -3.55
CA ASN A 255 17.23 5.37 -3.12
C ASN A 255 17.86 4.09 -2.56
N GLY A 256 17.04 3.20 -2.01
CA GLY A 256 17.41 1.86 -1.58
C GLY A 256 17.33 0.83 -2.70
N VAL A 257 16.97 -0.38 -2.33
CA VAL A 257 16.75 -1.54 -3.20
C VAL A 257 15.26 -1.67 -3.53
N ALA A 258 14.93 -2.03 -4.77
CA ALA A 258 13.53 -2.18 -5.15
C ALA A 258 12.80 -3.27 -4.33
N VAL A 259 13.42 -4.46 -4.18
CA VAL A 259 12.86 -5.57 -3.37
C VAL A 259 13.96 -6.21 -2.54
N VAL A 260 13.79 -6.25 -1.23
CA VAL A 260 14.68 -6.93 -0.28
C VAL A 260 13.96 -8.13 0.31
N MET A 261 14.64 -9.29 0.38
CA MET A 261 14.19 -10.48 1.12
C MET A 261 15.25 -10.88 2.13
N ASP A 262 14.89 -10.92 3.41
CA ASP A 262 15.80 -11.14 4.52
C ASP A 262 15.15 -11.96 5.64
N ARG A 263 15.94 -12.45 6.58
CA ARG A 263 15.48 -13.14 7.80
C ARG A 263 14.62 -14.38 7.52
N ASP A 264 15.20 -15.36 6.84
CA ASP A 264 14.56 -16.66 6.55
C ASP A 264 13.29 -16.58 5.70
N CYS A 265 13.28 -15.74 4.67
CA CYS A 265 12.21 -15.72 3.67
C CYS A 265 12.14 -17.04 2.90
N TYR A 266 10.92 -17.57 2.68
CA TYR A 266 10.75 -18.83 1.99
C TYR A 266 9.58 -18.85 1.00
N GLY A 267 9.83 -19.43 -0.19
CA GLY A 267 8.78 -19.72 -1.17
C GLY A 267 8.12 -18.49 -1.77
N ASN A 268 8.82 -17.36 -1.82
CA ASN A 268 8.30 -16.10 -2.36
C ASN A 268 8.61 -15.97 -3.85
N THR A 269 7.77 -15.23 -4.57
CA THR A 269 7.94 -14.98 -6.01
C THR A 269 7.95 -13.48 -6.30
N VAL A 270 8.97 -13.03 -7.07
CA VAL A 270 9.03 -11.70 -7.68
C VAL A 270 8.92 -11.86 -9.19
N SER A 271 7.81 -11.42 -9.79
CA SER A 271 7.59 -11.71 -11.22
C SER A 271 6.86 -10.62 -11.98
N ALA A 272 7.18 -10.51 -13.27
CA ALA A 272 6.50 -9.59 -14.18
C ALA A 272 6.48 -8.12 -13.72
N ASN A 273 7.45 -7.70 -12.89
CA ASN A 273 7.59 -6.31 -12.48
C ASN A 273 8.49 -5.54 -13.47
N VAL A 274 8.27 -4.25 -13.57
CA VAL A 274 9.24 -3.31 -14.12
C VAL A 274 9.99 -2.70 -12.95
N ILE A 275 11.30 -2.89 -12.91
CA ILE A 275 12.20 -2.43 -11.84
C ILE A 275 13.23 -1.49 -12.48
N ALA A 276 13.13 -0.20 -12.20
CA ALA A 276 13.87 0.85 -12.90
C ALA A 276 14.40 1.93 -11.95
N HIS A 277 15.47 2.62 -12.34
CA HIS A 277 16.03 3.79 -11.64
C HIS A 277 16.40 3.59 -10.16
N ASN A 278 16.44 2.38 -9.64
CA ASN A 278 16.74 2.16 -8.23
C ASN A 278 18.24 2.30 -7.94
N VAL A 279 18.59 3.15 -6.99
CA VAL A 279 19.97 3.56 -6.73
C VAL A 279 20.81 2.43 -6.15
N SER A 280 20.27 1.67 -5.20
CA SER A 280 21.01 0.63 -4.49
C SER A 280 20.85 -0.78 -5.06
N GLY A 281 19.97 -0.98 -6.02
CA GLY A 281 19.80 -2.26 -6.73
C GLY A 281 18.35 -2.66 -6.97
N GLY A 282 18.17 -3.77 -7.69
CA GLY A 282 16.84 -4.29 -8.04
C GLY A 282 16.30 -5.26 -6.98
N VAL A 283 16.76 -6.51 -6.95
CA VAL A 283 16.35 -7.54 -5.98
C VAL A 283 17.56 -7.99 -5.17
N ASP A 284 17.47 -7.90 -3.85
CA ASP A 284 18.52 -8.31 -2.91
C ASP A 284 17.99 -9.45 -2.01
N LEU A 285 18.50 -10.67 -2.26
CA LEU A 285 18.20 -11.86 -1.49
C LEU A 285 19.32 -12.06 -0.46
N ARG A 286 19.09 -11.66 0.78
CA ARG A 286 20.07 -11.73 1.87
C ARG A 286 19.99 -13.04 2.63
N ASP A 287 18.76 -13.45 2.98
CA ASP A 287 18.44 -14.72 3.62
C ASP A 287 17.09 -15.20 3.09
N ALA A 288 17.12 -15.89 1.94
CA ALA A 288 15.92 -16.30 1.20
C ALA A 288 16.12 -17.66 0.53
N HIS A 289 15.09 -18.51 0.63
CA HIS A 289 15.15 -19.89 0.14
C HIS A 289 13.92 -20.29 -0.66
N GLY A 290 14.11 -21.13 -1.68
CA GLY A 290 13.02 -21.65 -2.49
C GLY A 290 12.21 -20.58 -3.21
N CYS A 291 12.84 -19.44 -3.53
CA CYS A 291 12.21 -18.29 -4.16
C CYS A 291 12.39 -18.28 -5.68
N ALA A 292 11.50 -17.58 -6.38
CA ALA A 292 11.57 -17.40 -7.83
C ALA A 292 11.60 -15.92 -8.22
N ILE A 293 12.51 -15.57 -9.14
CA ILE A 293 12.62 -14.25 -9.76
C ILE A 293 12.41 -14.45 -11.26
N SER A 294 11.27 -14.06 -11.81
CA SER A 294 10.94 -14.44 -13.19
C SER A 294 10.21 -13.37 -13.98
N ALA A 295 10.50 -13.29 -15.27
CA ALA A 295 9.83 -12.42 -16.21
C ALA A 295 9.83 -10.93 -15.82
N ASN A 296 10.78 -10.47 -15.01
CA ASN A 296 10.93 -9.07 -14.66
C ASN A 296 11.76 -8.34 -15.73
N THR A 297 11.51 -7.04 -15.87
CA THR A 297 12.34 -6.13 -16.64
C THR A 297 13.14 -5.27 -15.66
N PHE A 298 14.47 -5.38 -15.73
CA PHE A 298 15.41 -4.56 -14.97
C PHE A 298 16.08 -3.57 -15.92
N THR A 299 15.97 -2.29 -15.63
CA THR A 299 16.57 -1.24 -16.46
C THR A 299 16.99 -0.04 -15.61
N ILE A 300 18.02 0.69 -16.08
CA ILE A 300 18.49 1.92 -15.42
C ILE A 300 18.81 1.68 -13.93
N MET A 301 19.57 0.63 -13.65
CA MET A 301 19.93 0.26 -12.29
C MET A 301 21.22 0.96 -11.85
N GLY A 302 21.20 1.57 -10.68
CA GLY A 302 22.39 2.20 -10.10
C GLY A 302 23.47 1.22 -9.67
N LYS A 303 23.07 -0.02 -9.33
CA LYS A 303 23.94 -1.14 -8.95
C LYS A 303 23.45 -2.47 -9.52
N ASP A 304 23.71 -3.57 -8.82
CA ASP A 304 23.33 -4.92 -9.21
C ASP A 304 21.81 -5.02 -9.39
N ALA A 305 21.34 -5.53 -10.52
CA ALA A 305 19.91 -5.75 -10.71
C ALA A 305 19.38 -6.89 -9.84
N VAL A 306 20.20 -7.96 -9.62
CA VAL A 306 19.88 -9.01 -8.67
C VAL A 306 21.15 -9.39 -7.90
N ARG A 307 21.02 -9.45 -6.58
CA ARG A 307 22.07 -9.97 -5.70
C ARG A 307 21.55 -11.16 -4.91
N ILE A 308 22.35 -12.22 -4.81
CA ILE A 308 22.05 -13.41 -4.01
C ILE A 308 23.19 -13.63 -3.00
N GLY A 309 22.88 -13.40 -1.74
CA GLY A 309 23.80 -13.49 -0.62
C GLY A 309 24.08 -14.92 -0.14
N PRO A 310 25.05 -15.07 0.76
CA PRO A 310 25.54 -16.38 1.21
C PRO A 310 24.56 -17.19 2.06
N GLU A 311 23.59 -16.53 2.68
CA GLU A 311 22.53 -17.20 3.46
C GLU A 311 21.33 -17.59 2.59
N SER A 312 21.37 -17.31 1.27
CA SER A 312 20.30 -17.62 0.32
C SER A 312 20.64 -18.85 -0.54
N GLY A 313 19.62 -19.57 -0.99
CA GLY A 313 19.78 -20.73 -1.88
C GLY A 313 18.48 -21.33 -2.37
N ARG A 314 18.56 -22.31 -3.27
CA ARG A 314 17.38 -22.90 -3.94
C ARG A 314 16.55 -21.85 -4.68
N ILE A 315 17.24 -20.98 -5.41
CA ILE A 315 16.64 -19.83 -6.11
C ILE A 315 16.55 -20.14 -7.60
N MET A 316 15.44 -19.76 -8.22
CA MET A 316 15.26 -19.83 -9.67
C MET A 316 15.11 -18.44 -10.27
N LEU A 317 16.01 -18.09 -11.21
CA LEU A 317 15.89 -16.90 -12.04
C LEU A 317 15.61 -17.30 -13.48
N SER A 318 14.49 -16.89 -14.04
CA SER A 318 14.13 -17.30 -15.39
C SER A 318 13.35 -16.25 -16.18
N GLY A 319 13.73 -16.10 -17.45
CA GLY A 319 13.00 -15.26 -18.38
C GLY A 319 13.02 -13.76 -18.04
N ASN A 320 13.98 -13.30 -17.25
CA ASN A 320 14.15 -11.88 -16.94
C ASN A 320 14.90 -11.15 -18.06
N ASN A 321 14.61 -9.88 -18.21
CA ASN A 321 15.32 -8.99 -19.13
C ASN A 321 16.15 -7.97 -18.33
N PHE A 322 17.46 -8.06 -18.45
CA PHE A 322 18.43 -7.12 -17.90
C PHE A 322 19.02 -6.32 -19.05
N SER A 323 18.53 -5.12 -19.25
CA SER A 323 18.96 -4.32 -20.42
C SER A 323 19.29 -2.91 -20.01
N ASN A 324 20.35 -2.35 -20.64
CA ASN A 324 20.53 -0.91 -20.56
C ASN A 324 19.37 -0.18 -21.23
N SER A 325 19.21 1.07 -20.88
CA SER A 325 18.12 1.91 -21.41
C SER A 325 18.47 2.58 -22.72
N PHE A 326 19.55 2.16 -23.41
CA PHE A 326 19.96 2.75 -24.65
C PHE A 326 18.92 2.53 -25.74
N ILE A 327 18.07 3.51 -25.96
CA ILE A 327 17.07 3.51 -27.00
C ILE A 327 17.48 4.54 -28.05
N GLY A 328 18.07 4.05 -29.14
CA GLY A 328 18.31 4.85 -30.33
C GLY A 328 19.36 5.96 -30.17
N GLN A 329 19.68 6.58 -31.27
CA GLN A 329 20.59 7.68 -31.34
C GLN A 329 19.82 8.99 -31.43
N ASP A 330 20.41 10.04 -30.91
CA ASP A 330 20.26 11.46 -31.29
C ASP A 330 18.88 12.13 -31.08
N SER A 331 17.77 11.43 -30.99
CA SER A 331 16.44 12.06 -30.92
C SER A 331 15.69 11.86 -29.61
N LEU A 332 16.20 11.00 -28.73
CA LEU A 332 15.63 10.79 -27.39
C LEU A 332 16.63 11.33 -26.36
N TRP A 333 16.20 12.34 -25.65
CA TRP A 333 16.95 12.90 -24.53
C TRP A 333 16.80 11.98 -23.33
N ARG A 334 17.93 11.39 -22.92
CA ARG A 334 18.05 10.70 -21.63
C ARG A 334 19.23 11.29 -20.90
N GLU A 335 19.11 11.43 -19.62
CA GLU A 335 20.24 11.81 -18.78
C GLU A 335 21.36 10.75 -18.88
N PRO A 336 22.63 11.12 -18.69
CA PRO A 336 23.73 10.16 -18.80
C PRO A 336 23.57 8.92 -17.91
N ASP A 337 22.96 9.07 -16.75
CA ASP A 337 22.75 8.00 -15.77
C ASP A 337 21.65 7.03 -16.19
N ASP A 338 20.75 7.44 -17.06
CA ASP A 338 19.68 6.60 -17.63
C ASP A 338 20.19 5.49 -18.56
N ARG A 339 21.48 5.39 -18.77
CA ARG A 339 22.11 4.35 -19.61
C ARG A 339 22.66 3.18 -18.81
N ALA A 340 22.60 3.26 -17.47
CA ALA A 340 23.09 2.18 -16.64
C ALA A 340 22.13 0.98 -16.64
N ALA A 341 22.68 -0.21 -16.64
CA ALA A 341 21.96 -1.45 -16.36
C ALA A 341 22.86 -2.33 -15.50
N GLY A 342 22.36 -2.78 -14.36
CA GLY A 342 23.06 -3.71 -13.49
C GLY A 342 22.91 -5.15 -13.97
N GLY A 343 23.93 -5.96 -13.72
CA GLY A 343 23.90 -7.42 -13.88
C GLY A 343 23.54 -8.11 -12.59
N MET A 344 23.95 -9.38 -12.48
CA MET A 344 23.73 -10.20 -11.29
C MET A 344 25.01 -10.37 -10.47
N VAL A 345 24.84 -10.50 -9.14
CA VAL A 345 25.91 -10.86 -8.22
C VAL A 345 25.53 -12.13 -7.46
N LEU A 346 26.43 -13.14 -7.46
CA LEU A 346 26.37 -14.30 -6.58
C LEU A 346 27.48 -14.18 -5.52
N GLU A 347 27.10 -14.29 -4.25
CA GLU A 347 28.02 -14.12 -3.12
C GLU A 347 28.00 -15.34 -2.20
N GLY A 348 28.71 -16.40 -2.59
CA GLY A 348 28.84 -17.63 -1.78
C GLY A 348 27.56 -18.44 -1.64
N THR A 349 26.63 -18.28 -2.54
CA THR A 349 25.32 -18.99 -2.56
C THR A 349 25.43 -20.38 -3.19
N SER A 350 24.37 -21.18 -3.08
CA SER A 350 24.29 -22.50 -3.73
C SER A 350 22.87 -22.83 -4.20
N ASP A 351 22.79 -23.81 -5.11
CA ASP A 351 21.52 -24.32 -5.64
C ASP A 351 20.71 -23.24 -6.37
N VAL A 352 21.34 -22.55 -7.32
CA VAL A 352 20.72 -21.46 -8.08
C VAL A 352 20.61 -21.82 -9.55
N GLY A 353 19.41 -21.70 -10.10
CA GLY A 353 19.14 -21.77 -11.54
C GLY A 353 19.04 -20.38 -12.16
N ILE A 354 19.84 -20.10 -13.19
CA ILE A 354 19.83 -18.86 -13.97
C ILE A 354 19.63 -19.26 -15.42
N VAL A 355 18.36 -19.26 -15.85
CA VAL A 355 17.99 -19.94 -17.09
C VAL A 355 17.11 -19.06 -17.99
N GLY A 356 17.50 -18.92 -19.25
CA GLY A 356 16.68 -18.25 -20.25
C GLY A 356 16.51 -16.74 -20.03
N ASN A 357 17.49 -16.08 -19.41
CA ASN A 357 17.47 -14.63 -19.22
C ASN A 357 18.19 -13.91 -20.36
N MET A 358 17.83 -12.66 -20.57
CA MET A 358 18.49 -11.74 -21.48
C MET A 358 19.37 -10.76 -20.70
N PHE A 359 20.63 -10.63 -21.06
CA PHE A 359 21.56 -9.63 -20.54
C PHE A 359 22.09 -8.81 -21.70
N SER A 360 21.75 -7.52 -21.77
CA SER A 360 22.17 -6.63 -22.85
C SER A 360 22.89 -5.42 -22.29
N ASP A 361 24.19 -5.31 -22.58
CA ASP A 361 25.07 -4.21 -22.19
C ASP A 361 25.04 -3.85 -20.70
N VAL A 362 24.84 -4.85 -19.84
CA VAL A 362 24.81 -4.69 -18.39
C VAL A 362 26.20 -4.44 -17.81
N GLN A 363 26.30 -3.71 -16.73
CA GLN A 363 27.56 -3.31 -16.10
C GLN A 363 27.68 -3.81 -14.64
N PRO A 364 28.89 -4.22 -14.21
CA PRO A 364 30.11 -4.39 -15.01
C PRO A 364 30.04 -5.58 -15.94
N GLY A 365 29.20 -6.57 -15.67
CA GLY A 365 29.00 -7.77 -16.48
C GLY A 365 27.64 -8.42 -16.22
N ALA A 366 27.29 -9.44 -16.99
CA ALA A 366 26.03 -10.18 -16.80
C ALA A 366 25.97 -10.92 -15.46
N LEU A 367 27.10 -11.49 -15.03
CA LEU A 367 27.28 -12.18 -13.77
C LEU A 367 28.63 -11.81 -13.17
N GLU A 368 28.62 -11.41 -11.92
CA GLU A 368 29.80 -11.25 -11.06
C GLU A 368 29.78 -12.27 -9.92
N LEU A 369 30.97 -12.83 -9.59
CA LEU A 369 31.17 -13.71 -8.45
C LEU A 369 31.92 -12.93 -7.36
N LYS A 370 31.34 -12.82 -6.19
CA LYS A 370 31.93 -12.11 -5.04
C LYS A 370 32.03 -13.00 -3.81
N GLY A 371 32.98 -12.69 -2.95
CA GLY A 371 33.17 -13.36 -1.66
C GLY A 371 33.59 -14.81 -1.77
N LYS A 372 32.88 -15.72 -1.09
CA LYS A 372 33.14 -17.16 -1.15
C LYS A 372 32.66 -17.74 -2.48
N PRO A 373 33.26 -18.86 -2.96
CA PRO A 373 32.77 -19.53 -4.17
C PRO A 373 31.33 -19.99 -4.04
N SER A 374 30.50 -19.66 -5.04
CA SER A 374 29.15 -20.20 -5.19
C SER A 374 29.21 -21.58 -5.83
N SER A 375 28.28 -22.50 -5.54
CA SER A 375 28.31 -23.89 -5.97
C SER A 375 26.93 -24.39 -6.38
N ARG A 376 26.96 -25.46 -7.22
CA ARG A 376 25.72 -26.06 -7.75
C ARG A 376 24.83 -25.05 -8.47
N ILE A 377 25.44 -24.27 -9.35
CA ILE A 377 24.76 -23.24 -10.15
C ILE A 377 24.46 -23.83 -11.54
N ASN A 378 23.27 -23.63 -12.02
CA ASN A 378 22.93 -23.88 -13.42
C ASN A 378 22.80 -22.52 -14.15
N PHE A 379 23.76 -22.21 -15.01
CA PHE A 379 23.76 -21.00 -15.85
C PHE A 379 23.60 -21.41 -17.32
N SER A 380 22.37 -21.50 -17.82
CA SER A 380 22.12 -22.07 -19.14
C SER A 380 21.04 -21.35 -19.94
N ALA A 381 21.13 -21.47 -21.26
CA ALA A 381 20.18 -20.93 -22.22
C ALA A 381 19.96 -19.41 -22.10
N ASN A 382 20.91 -18.67 -21.54
CA ASN A 382 20.87 -17.21 -21.44
C ASN A 382 21.42 -16.56 -22.72
N ILE A 383 21.02 -15.33 -22.98
CA ILE A 383 21.54 -14.49 -24.07
C ILE A 383 22.36 -13.37 -23.45
N LEU A 384 23.65 -13.28 -23.82
CA LEU A 384 24.63 -12.34 -23.30
C LEU A 384 25.12 -11.45 -24.44
N ILE A 385 24.81 -10.16 -24.38
CA ILE A 385 25.17 -9.20 -25.42
C ILE A 385 26.07 -8.12 -24.83
N GLY A 386 27.21 -7.87 -25.47
CA GLY A 386 28.03 -6.68 -25.29
C GLY A 386 28.93 -6.63 -24.05
N ARG A 387 28.94 -7.64 -23.16
CA ARG A 387 29.75 -7.63 -21.95
C ARG A 387 30.25 -9.01 -21.53
N GLU A 388 31.38 -9.00 -20.82
CA GLU A 388 31.92 -10.19 -20.18
C GLU A 388 31.07 -10.67 -19.00
N SER A 389 31.26 -11.90 -18.59
CA SER A 389 30.53 -12.52 -17.48
C SER A 389 31.41 -13.57 -16.82
N ASP A 390 31.42 -13.59 -15.49
CA ASP A 390 32.19 -14.56 -14.68
C ASP A 390 31.59 -15.97 -14.72
N HIS A 391 30.55 -16.22 -15.51
CA HIS A 391 29.91 -17.54 -15.57
C HIS A 391 30.87 -18.68 -15.92
N LYS A 392 31.96 -18.39 -16.61
CA LYS A 392 33.02 -19.36 -16.95
C LYS A 392 33.87 -19.78 -15.74
N GLU A 393 33.79 -19.05 -14.65
CA GLU A 393 34.49 -19.33 -13.38
C GLU A 393 33.63 -20.12 -12.38
N LEU A 394 32.43 -20.52 -12.76
CA LEU A 394 31.52 -21.32 -11.93
C LEU A 394 31.98 -22.80 -11.87
N GLU A 395 32.88 -23.11 -10.96
CA GLU A 395 33.40 -24.47 -10.78
C GLU A 395 32.32 -25.42 -10.22
N GLY A 396 32.31 -26.68 -10.70
CA GLY A 396 31.36 -27.69 -10.26
C GLY A 396 29.90 -27.40 -10.55
N SER A 397 29.62 -26.51 -11.51
CA SER A 397 28.32 -26.05 -11.93
C SER A 397 28.04 -26.42 -13.39
N VAL A 398 26.80 -26.29 -13.84
CA VAL A 398 26.41 -26.48 -15.24
C VAL A 398 26.41 -25.14 -15.94
N VAL A 399 27.23 -25.02 -17.00
CA VAL A 399 27.31 -23.82 -17.84
C VAL A 399 27.21 -24.26 -19.29
N GLU A 400 26.05 -24.12 -19.91
CA GLU A 400 25.82 -24.61 -21.27
C GLU A 400 24.74 -23.82 -22.04
N ASN A 401 24.81 -23.98 -23.36
CA ASN A 401 23.78 -23.46 -24.28
C ASN A 401 23.51 -21.92 -24.18
N ASN A 402 24.44 -21.13 -23.67
CA ASN A 402 24.33 -19.69 -23.66
C ASN A 402 24.73 -19.12 -25.04
N LEU A 403 24.00 -18.09 -25.48
CA LEU A 403 24.36 -17.33 -26.68
C LEU A 403 25.15 -16.09 -26.24
N GLU A 404 26.40 -16.00 -26.69
CA GLU A 404 27.26 -14.84 -26.42
C GLU A 404 27.46 -14.04 -27.74
N SER A 405 27.28 -12.74 -27.69
CA SER A 405 27.51 -11.82 -28.79
C SER A 405 28.26 -10.61 -28.27
N ASN A 406 29.36 -10.28 -28.96
CA ASN A 406 30.14 -9.05 -28.72
C ASN A 406 29.48 -7.84 -29.35
#